data_e2096d5a59ddb493c7aeb23c8d42e14a
#
_entry.id   e2096d5a59ddb493c7aeb23c8d42e14a
#
_cell.length_a   1.000
_cell.length_b   1.000
_cell.length_c   1.000
_cell.angle_alpha   90.00
_cell.angle_beta   90.00
_cell.angle_gamma   90.00
#
_symmetry.space_group_name_H-M   'P 1'
#
loop_
_entity.id
_entity.type
_entity.pdbx_description
1 polymer ?
#
loop_
_entity_poly.entity_id
_entity_poly.type
_entity_poly.pdbx_seq_one_letter_code
_entity_poly.pdbx_strand_id
1 'polypeptide(L)'
;MSARTALRASTADKHDAVDTAFGRFDLSDPGGYGAFLTAHARALPAVERVLEACHTLPAFAPRTNALRADLAALGLPMPDPLPLAPPEDEPAAFGALYVIEGSRLGGAMLAKQIPASLPRDYLSAVHQPGGWRAFGEVLDRAEKAGGPGWIDRAIAAAEATFDLYAEAAKAD
;
A
#
# COMPACT_ATOMS: atom_id res chain seq x y z
N MET A 1 16.24 -8.25 -16.06
CA MET A 1 15.27 -7.24 -15.56
C MET A 1 15.11 -7.49 -14.07
N SER A 2 15.09 -6.47 -13.22
CA SER A 2 14.89 -6.69 -11.78
C SER A 2 13.42 -7.03 -11.48
N ALA A 3 13.15 -7.78 -10.40
CA ALA A 3 11.80 -8.13 -9.96
C ALA A 3 10.94 -6.86 -9.76
N ARG A 4 11.53 -5.81 -9.17
CA ARG A 4 10.85 -4.53 -9.01
C ARG A 4 10.47 -3.89 -10.37
N THR A 5 11.33 -3.98 -11.38
CA THR A 5 11.03 -3.45 -12.72
C THR A 5 9.92 -4.25 -13.39
N ALA A 6 9.95 -5.58 -13.25
CA ALA A 6 8.90 -6.46 -13.78
C ALA A 6 7.54 -6.16 -13.11
N LEU A 7 7.50 -6.08 -11.78
CA LEU A 7 6.29 -5.72 -11.04
C LEU A 7 5.75 -4.36 -11.50
N ARG A 8 6.60 -3.32 -11.55
CA ARG A 8 6.19 -1.99 -11.99
C ARG A 8 5.57 -2.00 -13.39
N ALA A 9 6.23 -2.69 -14.33
CA ALA A 9 5.76 -2.72 -15.72
C ALA A 9 4.43 -3.47 -15.85
N SER A 10 4.30 -4.62 -15.17
CA SER A 10 3.10 -5.45 -15.28
C SER A 10 1.89 -4.90 -14.53
N THR A 11 2.10 -4.11 -13.47
CA THR A 11 1.01 -3.55 -12.66
C THR A 11 0.69 -2.09 -13.00
N ALA A 12 1.27 -1.52 -14.05
CA ALA A 12 1.11 -0.10 -14.39
C ALA A 12 -0.37 0.31 -14.56
N ASP A 13 -1.15 -0.47 -15.30
CA ASP A 13 -2.57 -0.18 -15.53
C ASP A 13 -3.40 -0.22 -14.24
N LYS A 14 -3.07 -1.16 -13.33
CA LYS A 14 -3.73 -1.26 -12.01
C LYS A 14 -3.35 -0.09 -11.11
N HIS A 15 -2.09 0.32 -11.12
CA HIS A 15 -1.61 1.50 -10.42
C HIS A 15 -2.34 2.76 -10.90
N ASP A 16 -2.44 2.97 -12.22
CA ASP A 16 -3.13 4.12 -12.81
C ASP A 16 -4.62 4.12 -12.46
N ALA A 17 -5.26 2.95 -12.40
CA ALA A 17 -6.65 2.83 -11.99
C ALA A 17 -6.85 3.24 -10.51
N VAL A 18 -5.94 2.86 -9.62
CA VAL A 18 -5.96 3.29 -8.21
C VAL A 18 -5.70 4.79 -8.09
N ASP A 19 -4.72 5.32 -8.80
CA ASP A 19 -4.44 6.77 -8.81
C ASP A 19 -5.66 7.57 -9.29
N THR A 20 -6.37 7.08 -10.31
CA THR A 20 -7.60 7.70 -10.81
C THR A 20 -8.71 7.64 -9.74
N ALA A 21 -8.90 6.49 -9.09
CA ALA A 21 -9.94 6.31 -8.08
C ALA A 21 -9.70 7.20 -6.85
N PHE A 22 -8.46 7.31 -6.38
CA PHE A 22 -8.11 8.15 -5.23
C PHE A 22 -7.93 9.63 -5.60
N GLY A 23 -7.64 9.95 -6.85
CA GLY A 23 -7.48 11.32 -7.35
C GLY A 23 -8.77 12.16 -7.28
N ARG A 24 -9.93 11.54 -7.06
CA ARG A 24 -11.21 12.22 -6.86
C ARG A 24 -11.32 12.93 -5.50
N PHE A 25 -10.51 12.55 -4.52
CA PHE A 25 -10.54 13.15 -3.20
C PHE A 25 -9.75 14.45 -3.17
N ASP A 26 -10.39 15.54 -2.73
CA ASP A 26 -9.72 16.82 -2.52
C ASP A 26 -8.95 16.80 -1.19
N LEU A 27 -7.63 16.66 -1.26
CA LEU A 27 -6.78 16.57 -0.09
C LEU A 27 -6.57 17.93 0.62
N SER A 28 -6.94 19.05 -0.01
CA SER A 28 -6.90 20.37 0.59
C SER A 28 -8.13 20.68 1.45
N ASP A 29 -9.20 19.90 1.28
CA ASP A 29 -10.43 19.99 2.06
C ASP A 29 -10.45 18.93 3.17
N PRO A 30 -10.78 19.28 4.43
CA PRO A 30 -10.85 18.31 5.52
C PRO A 30 -11.80 17.12 5.27
N GLY A 31 -12.93 17.34 4.59
CA GLY A 31 -13.88 16.30 4.25
C GLY A 31 -13.34 15.36 3.17
N GLY A 32 -12.76 15.90 2.11
CA GLY A 32 -12.12 15.14 1.05
C GLY A 32 -10.93 14.33 1.57
N TYR A 33 -10.11 14.93 2.41
CA TYR A 33 -8.99 14.23 3.04
C TYR A 33 -9.47 13.13 4.00
N GLY A 34 -10.51 13.37 4.78
CA GLY A 34 -11.12 12.35 5.63
C GLY A 34 -11.66 11.17 4.84
N ALA A 35 -12.31 11.40 3.71
CA ALA A 35 -12.78 10.36 2.80
C ALA A 35 -11.61 9.55 2.20
N PHE A 36 -10.53 10.22 1.81
CA PHE A 36 -9.30 9.57 1.35
C PHE A 36 -8.71 8.64 2.42
N LEU A 37 -8.57 9.10 3.66
CA LEU A 37 -8.06 8.28 4.77
C LEU A 37 -9.01 7.11 5.08
N THR A 38 -10.32 7.33 5.04
CA THR A 38 -11.31 6.27 5.25
C THR A 38 -11.21 5.19 4.18
N ALA A 39 -11.03 5.56 2.92
CA ALA A 39 -10.80 4.60 1.83
C ALA A 39 -9.51 3.79 2.06
N HIS A 40 -8.40 4.44 2.41
CA HIS A 40 -7.16 3.73 2.77
C HIS A 40 -7.34 2.79 3.97
N ALA A 41 -8.11 3.19 4.98
CA ALA A 41 -8.37 2.39 6.17
C ALA A 41 -9.23 1.14 5.90
N ARG A 42 -9.92 1.08 4.77
CA ARG A 42 -10.63 -0.12 4.31
C ARG A 42 -9.72 -1.14 3.64
N ALA A 43 -8.55 -0.75 3.13
CA ALA A 43 -7.62 -1.64 2.43
C ALA A 43 -6.37 -1.95 3.26
N LEU A 44 -5.61 -0.94 3.68
CA LEU A 44 -4.30 -1.11 4.29
C LEU A 44 -4.27 -2.06 5.50
N PRO A 45 -5.17 -1.94 6.49
CA PRO A 45 -5.15 -2.83 7.66
C PRO A 45 -5.39 -4.30 7.32
N ALA A 46 -6.16 -4.58 6.26
CA ALA A 46 -6.35 -5.94 5.77
C ALA A 46 -5.04 -6.51 5.22
N VAL A 47 -4.33 -5.73 4.40
CA VAL A 47 -3.05 -6.13 3.80
C VAL A 47 -1.98 -6.31 4.89
N GLU A 48 -1.79 -5.32 5.76
CA GLU A 48 -0.78 -5.39 6.83
C GLU A 48 -1.01 -6.59 7.74
N ARG A 49 -2.25 -6.86 8.15
CA ARG A 49 -2.59 -8.00 9.02
C ARG A 49 -2.18 -9.34 8.42
N VAL A 50 -2.45 -9.58 7.13
CA VAL A 50 -2.08 -10.85 6.50
C VAL A 50 -0.58 -10.96 6.27
N LEU A 51 0.11 -9.84 6.03
CA LEU A 51 1.56 -9.82 5.83
C LEU A 51 2.33 -9.96 7.15
N GLU A 52 1.84 -9.41 8.26
CA GLU A 52 2.45 -9.57 9.60
C GLU A 52 2.48 -11.05 10.03
N ALA A 53 1.55 -11.87 9.54
CA ALA A 53 1.53 -13.31 9.77
C ALA A 53 2.53 -14.09 8.89
N CYS A 54 3.15 -13.45 7.88
CA CYS A 54 4.09 -14.09 6.94
C CYS A 54 5.54 -13.94 7.43
N HIS A 55 6.05 -14.94 8.14
CA HIS A 55 7.39 -14.90 8.74
C HIS A 55 8.56 -14.97 7.74
N THR A 56 8.30 -15.22 6.46
CA THR A 56 9.31 -15.26 5.38
C THR A 56 9.63 -13.90 4.81
N LEU A 57 8.80 -12.89 5.09
CA LEU A 57 8.99 -11.54 4.58
C LEU A 57 10.06 -10.77 5.38
N PRO A 58 10.74 -9.79 4.74
CA PRO A 58 11.55 -8.84 5.47
C PRO A 58 10.69 -8.03 6.45
N ALA A 59 11.28 -7.56 7.52
CA ALA A 59 10.60 -6.65 8.43
C ALA A 59 10.16 -5.38 7.68
N PHE A 60 8.91 -4.99 7.89
CA PHE A 60 8.34 -3.73 7.41
C PHE A 60 7.68 -2.99 8.57
N ALA A 61 7.44 -1.69 8.40
CA ALA A 61 6.82 -0.86 9.42
C ALA A 61 5.33 -0.66 9.10
N PRO A 62 4.39 -1.29 9.82
CA PRO A 62 2.96 -1.08 9.62
C PRO A 62 2.54 0.37 9.84
N ARG A 63 1.59 0.85 9.04
CA ARG A 63 1.08 2.22 9.10
C ARG A 63 -0.37 2.32 9.58
N THR A 64 -1.01 1.19 9.88
CA THR A 64 -2.41 1.16 10.37
C THR A 64 -2.61 2.04 11.59
N ASN A 65 -1.65 2.10 12.52
CA ASN A 65 -1.77 2.93 13.72
C ASN A 65 -1.68 4.43 13.40
N ALA A 66 -0.81 4.84 12.49
CA ALA A 66 -0.73 6.22 12.03
C ALA A 66 -2.03 6.64 11.32
N LEU A 67 -2.57 5.78 10.46
CA LEU A 67 -3.84 6.01 9.78
C LEU A 67 -5.02 6.14 10.77
N ARG A 68 -5.05 5.29 11.78
CA ARG A 68 -6.06 5.36 12.86
C ARG A 68 -5.93 6.67 13.65
N ALA A 69 -4.73 7.10 13.95
CA ALA A 69 -4.48 8.35 14.67
C ALA A 69 -4.95 9.57 13.85
N ASP A 70 -4.65 9.60 12.55
CA ASP A 70 -5.10 10.68 11.66
C ASP A 70 -6.62 10.73 11.55
N LEU A 71 -7.31 9.59 11.39
CA LEU A 71 -8.78 9.53 11.41
C LEU A 71 -9.35 10.04 12.72
N ALA A 72 -8.82 9.59 13.86
CA ALA A 72 -9.26 10.04 15.16
C ALA A 72 -9.08 11.55 15.37
N ALA A 73 -7.98 12.12 14.89
CA ALA A 73 -7.73 13.56 14.94
C ALA A 73 -8.72 14.38 14.08
N LEU A 74 -9.29 13.76 13.03
CA LEU A 74 -10.38 14.34 12.24
C LEU A 74 -11.78 14.05 12.82
N GLY A 75 -11.88 13.34 13.94
CA GLY A 75 -13.15 12.93 14.52
C GLY A 75 -13.89 11.84 13.75
N LEU A 76 -13.16 11.08 12.90
CA LEU A 76 -13.72 10.04 12.06
C LEU A 76 -13.47 8.65 12.67
N PRO A 77 -14.45 7.71 12.55
CA PRO A 77 -14.26 6.35 13.01
C PRO A 77 -13.31 5.58 12.08
N MET A 78 -12.62 4.58 12.66
CA MET A 78 -11.90 3.59 11.86
C MET A 78 -12.91 2.64 11.23
N PRO A 79 -12.98 2.52 9.89
CA PRO A 79 -13.90 1.61 9.23
C PRO A 79 -13.47 0.16 9.38
N ASP A 80 -14.40 -0.78 9.16
CA ASP A 80 -14.06 -2.17 9.00
C ASP A 80 -13.27 -2.36 7.69
N PRO A 81 -12.14 -3.09 7.73
CA PRO A 81 -11.37 -3.38 6.52
C PRO A 81 -12.11 -4.35 5.60
N LEU A 82 -11.88 -4.23 4.31
CA LEU A 82 -12.36 -5.19 3.33
C LEU A 82 -11.79 -6.59 3.61
N PRO A 83 -12.54 -7.67 3.31
CA PRO A 83 -12.05 -9.01 3.49
C PRO A 83 -10.87 -9.28 2.56
N LEU A 84 -9.82 -9.88 3.09
CA LEU A 84 -8.63 -10.30 2.34
C LEU A 84 -8.15 -11.64 2.88
N ALA A 85 -8.00 -12.63 2.00
CA ALA A 85 -7.40 -13.92 2.34
C ALA A 85 -5.88 -13.77 2.55
N PRO A 86 -5.28 -14.60 3.42
CA PRO A 86 -3.82 -14.67 3.53
C PRO A 86 -3.18 -15.02 2.18
N PRO A 87 -1.95 -14.53 1.91
CA PRO A 87 -1.20 -14.94 0.72
C PRO A 87 -1.01 -16.47 0.70
N GLU A 88 -1.16 -17.08 -0.46
CA GLU A 88 -1.03 -18.53 -0.62
C GLU A 88 0.42 -19.02 -0.49
N ASP A 89 1.38 -18.15 -0.82
CA ASP A 89 2.80 -18.45 -0.82
C ASP A 89 3.67 -17.19 -0.61
N GLU A 90 4.97 -17.38 -0.54
CA GLU A 90 5.95 -16.29 -0.37
C GLU A 90 5.90 -15.28 -1.52
N PRO A 91 5.89 -15.67 -2.82
CA PRO A 91 5.76 -14.72 -3.92
C PRO A 91 4.53 -13.82 -3.81
N ALA A 92 3.38 -14.41 -3.46
CA ALA A 92 2.15 -13.64 -3.26
C ALA A 92 2.27 -12.62 -2.12
N ALA A 93 2.92 -13.00 -1.01
CA ALA A 93 3.19 -12.09 0.09
C ALA A 93 4.12 -10.94 -0.34
N PHE A 94 5.17 -11.22 -1.11
CA PHE A 94 6.05 -10.19 -1.67
C PHE A 94 5.32 -9.25 -2.64
N GLY A 95 4.41 -9.76 -3.46
CA GLY A 95 3.59 -8.94 -4.36
C GLY A 95 2.73 -7.93 -3.61
N ALA A 96 2.04 -8.37 -2.56
CA ALA A 96 1.24 -7.48 -1.71
C ALA A 96 2.13 -6.47 -0.95
N LEU A 97 3.27 -6.91 -0.42
CA LEU A 97 4.23 -6.04 0.27
C LEU A 97 4.79 -4.97 -0.68
N TYR A 98 5.09 -5.33 -1.94
CA TYR A 98 5.54 -4.38 -2.96
C TYR A 98 4.56 -3.21 -3.11
N VAL A 99 3.26 -3.48 -3.14
CA VAL A 99 2.24 -2.43 -3.30
C VAL A 99 2.23 -1.48 -2.11
N ILE A 100 2.17 -2.00 -0.88
CA ILE A 100 2.10 -1.13 0.30
C ILE A 100 3.42 -0.40 0.60
N GLU A 101 4.57 -1.01 0.30
CA GLU A 101 5.86 -0.33 0.44
C GLU A 101 6.06 0.73 -0.66
N GLY A 102 5.64 0.44 -1.90
CA GLY A 102 5.65 1.42 -2.99
C GLY A 102 4.75 2.63 -2.73
N SER A 103 3.61 2.43 -2.07
CA SER A 103 2.67 3.50 -1.75
C SER A 103 3.24 4.58 -0.81
N ARG A 104 4.32 4.29 -0.07
CA ARG A 104 5.04 5.29 0.74
C ARG A 104 5.65 6.41 -0.11
N LEU A 105 6.07 6.09 -1.34
CA LEU A 105 6.62 7.09 -2.28
C LEU A 105 5.54 8.07 -2.72
N GLY A 106 4.37 7.55 -3.09
CA GLY A 106 3.20 8.37 -3.43
C GLY A 106 2.73 9.19 -2.24
N GLY A 107 2.68 8.59 -1.05
CA GLY A 107 2.31 9.26 0.20
C GLY A 107 3.17 10.48 0.50
N ALA A 108 4.48 10.38 0.30
CA ALA A 108 5.40 11.50 0.48
C ALA A 108 5.08 12.71 -0.41
N MET A 109 4.63 12.46 -1.63
CA MET A 109 4.19 13.52 -2.56
C MET A 109 2.83 14.09 -2.17
N LEU A 110 1.87 13.24 -1.81
CA LEU A 110 0.53 13.64 -1.41
C LEU A 110 0.53 14.44 -0.10
N ALA A 111 1.41 14.11 0.85
CA ALA A 111 1.55 14.84 2.11
C ALA A 111 1.81 16.34 1.93
N LYS A 112 2.41 16.74 0.81
CA LYS A 112 2.66 18.14 0.47
C LYS A 112 1.38 18.92 0.13
N GLN A 113 0.31 18.23 -0.25
CA GLN A 113 -0.98 18.83 -0.58
C GLN A 113 -1.87 19.03 0.66
N ILE A 114 -1.52 18.37 1.78
CA ILE A 114 -2.30 18.43 3.01
C ILE A 114 -2.00 19.76 3.72
N PRO A 115 -3.04 20.55 4.08
CA PRO A 115 -2.87 21.75 4.90
C PRO A 115 -2.15 21.44 6.22
N ALA A 116 -1.30 22.37 6.67
CA ALA A 116 -0.49 22.20 7.88
C ALA A 116 -1.33 21.98 9.15
N SER A 117 -2.59 22.41 9.14
CA SER A 117 -3.54 22.25 10.24
C SER A 117 -4.16 20.85 10.35
N LEU A 118 -3.98 19.99 9.32
CA LEU A 118 -4.54 18.65 9.30
C LEU A 118 -3.50 17.58 9.69
N PRO A 119 -3.92 16.48 10.31
CA PRO A 119 -3.04 15.38 10.66
C PRO A 119 -2.48 14.71 9.39
N ARG A 120 -1.22 14.23 9.43
CA ARG A 120 -0.57 13.64 8.26
C ARG A 120 0.43 12.53 8.61
N ASP A 121 0.29 11.91 9.77
CA ASP A 121 1.22 10.89 10.24
C ASP A 121 1.27 9.69 9.27
N TYR A 122 0.13 9.30 8.73
CA TYR A 122 0.03 8.22 7.76
C TYR A 122 0.82 8.51 6.47
N LEU A 123 0.56 9.63 5.83
CA LEU A 123 1.24 10.00 4.57
C LEU A 123 2.71 10.38 4.77
N SER A 124 3.09 10.77 5.98
CA SER A 124 4.47 11.10 6.35
C SER A 124 5.31 9.88 6.75
N ALA A 125 4.70 8.70 6.88
CA ALA A 125 5.38 7.44 7.19
C ALA A 125 6.12 6.90 5.95
N VAL A 126 7.24 7.53 5.62
CA VAL A 126 8.07 7.26 4.45
C VAL A 126 9.22 6.31 4.77
N HIS A 127 9.87 5.79 3.74
CA HIS A 127 11.10 5.01 3.91
C HIS A 127 12.23 5.88 4.47
N GLN A 128 13.11 5.26 5.26
CA GLN A 128 14.42 5.83 5.53
C GLN A 128 15.20 5.99 4.21
N PRO A 129 16.17 6.93 4.13
CA PRO A 129 16.99 7.09 2.92
C PRO A 129 17.58 5.75 2.44
N GLY A 130 17.34 5.43 1.16
CA GLY A 130 17.76 4.15 0.57
C GLY A 130 16.84 2.95 0.86
N GLY A 131 15.82 3.08 1.69
CA GLY A 131 14.94 1.97 2.09
C GLY A 131 14.22 1.32 0.92
N TRP A 132 13.69 2.11 -0.01
CA TRP A 132 13.06 1.58 -1.22
C TRP A 132 14.03 0.80 -2.12
N ARG A 133 15.28 1.24 -2.22
CA ARG A 133 16.33 0.51 -2.95
C ARG A 133 16.66 -0.79 -2.25
N ALA A 134 16.86 -0.75 -0.93
CA ALA A 134 17.15 -1.94 -0.14
C ALA A 134 16.02 -2.99 -0.23
N PHE A 135 14.77 -2.56 -0.20
CA PHE A 135 13.63 -3.44 -0.45
C PHE A 135 13.70 -4.09 -1.85
N GLY A 136 14.03 -3.31 -2.89
CA GLY A 136 14.23 -3.85 -4.24
C GLY A 136 15.30 -4.93 -4.31
N GLU A 137 16.40 -4.77 -3.58
CA GLU A 137 17.48 -5.78 -3.50
C GLU A 137 17.02 -7.06 -2.78
N VAL A 138 16.16 -6.94 -1.75
CA VAL A 138 15.54 -8.11 -1.08
C VAL A 138 14.61 -8.84 -2.04
N LEU A 139 13.78 -8.10 -2.76
CA LEU A 139 12.83 -8.63 -3.74
C LEU A 139 13.56 -9.40 -4.88
N ASP A 140 14.64 -8.82 -5.41
CA ASP A 140 15.46 -9.47 -6.44
C ASP A 140 16.12 -10.78 -5.94
N ARG A 141 16.56 -10.82 -4.67
CA ARG A 141 17.11 -12.04 -4.07
C ARG A 141 16.03 -13.11 -3.88
N ALA A 142 14.85 -12.73 -3.43
CA ALA A 142 13.74 -13.66 -3.23
C ALA A 142 13.27 -14.27 -4.56
N GLU A 143 13.12 -13.45 -5.60
CA GLU A 143 12.77 -13.91 -6.95
C GLU A 143 13.80 -14.90 -7.49
N LYS A 144 15.09 -14.57 -7.36
CA LYS A 144 16.17 -15.44 -7.82
C LYS A 144 16.22 -16.79 -7.06
N ALA A 145 15.93 -16.78 -5.78
CA ALA A 145 15.90 -18.00 -4.95
C ALA A 145 14.63 -18.84 -5.20
N GLY A 146 13.51 -18.20 -5.48
CA GLY A 146 12.20 -18.85 -5.65
C GLY A 146 12.00 -19.52 -7.01
N GLY A 147 12.84 -19.22 -8.00
CA GLY A 147 12.87 -19.91 -9.28
C GLY A 147 11.69 -19.62 -10.20
N PRO A 148 11.46 -20.49 -11.21
CA PRO A 148 10.45 -20.25 -12.25
C PRO A 148 9.04 -19.99 -11.71
N GLY A 149 8.35 -19.00 -12.27
CA GLY A 149 6.98 -18.63 -11.91
C GLY A 149 6.85 -17.82 -10.61
N TRP A 150 7.96 -17.55 -9.91
CA TRP A 150 7.93 -16.72 -8.70
C TRP A 150 7.39 -15.31 -9.00
N ILE A 151 7.94 -14.68 -10.04
CA ILE A 151 7.55 -13.31 -10.43
C ILE A 151 6.09 -13.22 -10.89
N ASP A 152 5.59 -14.24 -11.60
CA ASP A 152 4.20 -14.23 -12.09
C ASP A 152 3.21 -14.27 -10.92
N ARG A 153 3.50 -15.08 -9.88
CA ARG A 153 2.67 -15.13 -8.67
C ARG A 153 2.75 -13.83 -7.86
N ALA A 154 3.91 -13.21 -7.79
CA ALA A 154 4.06 -11.91 -7.14
C ALA A 154 3.30 -10.81 -7.89
N ILE A 155 3.32 -10.80 -9.22
CA ILE A 155 2.56 -9.87 -10.06
C ILE A 155 1.06 -10.06 -9.82
N ALA A 156 0.55 -11.29 -9.87
CA ALA A 156 -0.87 -11.58 -9.65
C ALA A 156 -1.36 -11.08 -8.27
N ALA A 157 -0.55 -11.27 -7.22
CA ALA A 157 -0.88 -10.79 -5.88
C ALA A 157 -0.79 -9.26 -5.76
N ALA A 158 0.16 -8.63 -6.44
CA ALA A 158 0.25 -7.18 -6.51
C ALA A 158 -0.98 -6.57 -7.21
N GLU A 159 -1.40 -7.15 -8.35
CA GLU A 159 -2.63 -6.74 -9.05
C GLU A 159 -3.87 -6.88 -8.16
N ALA A 160 -4.03 -8.01 -7.47
CA ALA A 160 -5.13 -8.23 -6.53
C ALA A 160 -5.11 -7.22 -5.38
N THR A 161 -3.93 -6.81 -4.92
CA THR A 161 -3.79 -5.77 -3.88
C THR A 161 -4.20 -4.40 -4.41
N PHE A 162 -3.82 -4.04 -5.62
CA PHE A 162 -4.32 -2.80 -6.27
C PHE A 162 -5.84 -2.83 -6.45
N ASP A 163 -6.41 -3.97 -6.84
CA ASP A 163 -7.87 -4.13 -6.97
C ASP A 163 -8.59 -3.93 -5.64
N LEU A 164 -8.02 -4.40 -4.52
CA LEU A 164 -8.54 -4.15 -3.18
C LEU A 164 -8.59 -2.65 -2.87
N TYR A 165 -7.54 -1.90 -3.18
CA TYR A 165 -7.52 -0.44 -3.00
C TYR A 165 -8.55 0.26 -3.90
N ALA A 166 -8.65 -0.14 -5.16
CA ALA A 166 -9.65 0.41 -6.07
C ALA A 166 -11.08 0.17 -5.57
N GLU A 167 -11.34 -1.02 -4.99
CA GLU A 167 -12.63 -1.33 -4.36
C GLU A 167 -12.87 -0.50 -3.10
N ALA A 168 -11.85 -0.33 -2.26
CA ALA A 168 -11.92 0.49 -1.06
C ALA A 168 -12.28 1.95 -1.39
N ALA A 169 -11.81 2.48 -2.51
CA ALA A 169 -12.10 3.84 -2.94
C ALA A 169 -13.52 4.04 -3.48
N LYS A 170 -14.26 2.97 -3.83
CA LYS A 170 -15.63 3.07 -4.38
C LYS A 170 -16.70 3.31 -3.32
N ALA A 171 -16.43 3.00 -2.06
CA ALA A 171 -17.44 3.15 -1.01
C ALA A 171 -17.68 4.64 -0.72
N ASP A 172 -18.94 5.00 -0.62
CA ASP A 172 -19.42 6.33 -0.23
C ASP A 172 -19.27 6.55 1.28
#